data_9840222827493c793f6367582467d2ff
#
_entry.id   9840222827493c793f6367582467d2ff
#
_cell.length_a   1.000
_cell.length_b   1.000
_cell.length_c   1.000
_cell.angle_alpha   90.00
_cell.angle_beta   90.00
_cell.angle_gamma   90.00
#
_symmetry.space_group_name_H-M   'P 1'
#
loop_
_entity.id
_entity.type
_entity.pdbx_description
1 polymer ?
#
loop_
_entity_poly.entity_id
_entity_poly.type
_entity_poly.pdbx_seq_one_letter_code
_entity_poly.pdbx_strand_id
1 'polypeptide(L)'
;MSNLFIIGNGFDLFNGLPTRYSDFHKFVSENHHDLENDIEEYFSFNVDDKYLWKDFENDLATFNYRNLFNSYNHIDVMNESFSPSEAFGLEDDISENVGHLIDKMRSAFTEWIEAVEFPAKGPNQLQFPEKAYFINFNYTDTLEVLYGISKQNILYIHNNANDLQGDLIFGHGQLKENDPADEELDKDGNSNRTIFTDSENAARYPFYAFMKNSEEILNDNKEYFSNLDGITEITVLGHSLGKPDWIYFKELKEIFHDAIWRISYYDASELSHLQEIAIREIGIKKSNLRMITIQEI
;
A
#
# COMPACT_ATOMS: atom_id res chain seq x y z
N MET A 1 13.00 0.95 -30.28
CA MET A 1 12.59 0.02 -29.21
C MET A 1 12.56 0.84 -27.95
N SER A 2 11.47 0.78 -27.22
CA SER A 2 11.34 1.49 -25.95
C SER A 2 11.33 0.47 -24.82
N ASN A 3 11.85 0.84 -23.66
CA ASN A 3 11.90 -0.01 -22.47
C ASN A 3 10.94 0.55 -21.42
N LEU A 4 10.25 -0.34 -20.72
CA LEU A 4 9.45 0.01 -19.56
C LEU A 4 10.14 -0.49 -18.29
N PHE A 5 10.30 0.40 -17.33
CA PHE A 5 10.83 0.07 -16.00
C PHE A 5 9.70 0.17 -14.97
N ILE A 6 9.59 -0.86 -14.14
CA ILE A 6 8.69 -0.89 -12.99
C ILE A 6 9.55 -0.81 -11.75
N ILE A 7 9.33 0.20 -10.94
CA ILE A 7 10.18 0.54 -9.79
C ILE A 7 9.40 0.25 -8.51
N GLY A 8 10.01 -0.50 -7.60
CA GLY A 8 9.49 -0.74 -6.25
C GLY A 8 10.51 -0.39 -5.18
N ASN A 9 10.13 -0.47 -3.91
CA ASN A 9 10.90 0.02 -2.77
C ASN A 9 12.34 -0.51 -2.68
N GLY A 10 12.60 -1.73 -3.16
CA GLY A 10 13.98 -2.25 -3.25
C GLY A 10 14.93 -1.41 -4.09
N PHE A 11 14.41 -0.60 -5.02
CA PHE A 11 15.21 0.35 -5.79
C PHE A 11 15.66 1.55 -4.94
N ASP A 12 14.79 2.06 -4.06
CA ASP A 12 15.16 3.10 -3.10
C ASP A 12 16.21 2.59 -2.13
N LEU A 13 16.02 1.39 -1.59
CA LEU A 13 16.98 0.73 -0.71
C LEU A 13 18.34 0.49 -1.40
N PHE A 14 18.33 0.14 -2.69
CA PHE A 14 19.55 -0.02 -3.49
C PHE A 14 20.30 1.31 -3.62
N ASN A 15 19.59 2.43 -3.67
CA ASN A 15 20.15 3.77 -3.68
C ASN A 15 20.50 4.31 -2.29
N GLY A 16 20.30 3.53 -1.23
CA GLY A 16 20.66 3.86 0.14
C GLY A 16 19.65 4.73 0.88
N LEU A 17 18.41 4.84 0.37
CA LEU A 17 17.37 5.59 1.06
C LEU A 17 16.76 4.78 2.21
N PRO A 18 16.43 5.39 3.35
CA PRO A 18 15.81 4.74 4.50
C PRO A 18 14.29 4.62 4.31
N THR A 19 13.88 3.76 3.38
CA THR A 19 12.46 3.58 3.00
C THR A 19 11.90 2.21 3.37
N ARG A 20 12.50 1.50 4.35
CA ARG A 20 11.88 0.31 4.93
C ARG A 20 10.74 0.70 5.85
N TYR A 21 9.74 -0.14 5.97
CA TYR A 21 8.70 0.09 6.98
C TYR A 21 9.20 0.05 8.43
N SER A 22 10.36 -0.57 8.69
CA SER A 22 11.08 -0.40 9.97
C SER A 22 11.64 1.02 10.17
N ASP A 23 11.97 1.72 9.09
CA ASP A 23 12.37 3.14 9.17
C ASP A 23 11.14 4.02 9.46
N PHE A 24 9.97 3.67 8.89
CA PHE A 24 8.70 4.32 9.22
C PHE A 24 8.32 4.09 10.69
N HIS A 25 8.43 2.85 11.20
CA HIS A 25 8.23 2.57 12.61
C HIS A 25 9.09 3.48 13.50
N LYS A 26 10.39 3.57 13.19
CA LYS A 26 11.30 4.44 13.93
C LYS A 26 10.84 5.90 13.89
N PHE A 27 10.42 6.39 12.71
CA PHE A 27 9.91 7.75 12.55
C PHE A 27 8.67 8.00 13.40
N VAL A 28 7.72 7.05 13.44
CA VAL A 28 6.51 7.12 14.28
C VAL A 28 6.88 7.14 15.75
N SER A 29 7.76 6.25 16.21
CA SER A 29 8.21 6.19 17.61
C SER A 29 8.95 7.45 18.07
N GLU A 30 9.63 8.15 17.15
CA GLU A 30 10.36 9.38 17.50
C GLU A 30 9.48 10.64 17.44
N ASN A 31 8.43 10.68 16.60
CA ASN A 31 7.70 11.90 16.28
C ASN A 31 6.19 11.84 16.56
N HIS A 32 5.59 10.62 16.64
CA HIS A 32 4.14 10.44 16.70
C HIS A 32 3.74 9.41 17.77
N HIS A 33 4.11 9.60 19.04
CA HIS A 33 3.85 8.66 20.12
C HIS A 33 2.38 8.29 20.31
N ASP A 34 1.46 9.24 20.09
CA ASP A 34 0.01 8.93 20.19
C ASP A 34 -0.43 7.96 19.08
N LEU A 35 0.13 8.09 17.88
CA LEU A 35 -0.12 7.15 16.78
C LEU A 35 0.51 5.79 17.05
N GLU A 36 1.70 5.74 17.65
CA GLU A 36 2.34 4.48 18.06
C GLU A 36 1.44 3.69 19.00
N ASN A 37 0.87 4.35 20.03
CA ASN A 37 -0.08 3.73 20.96
C ASN A 37 -1.35 3.24 20.24
N ASP A 38 -1.92 4.05 19.34
CA ASP A 38 -3.10 3.67 18.55
C ASP A 38 -2.81 2.43 17.68
N ILE A 39 -1.61 2.35 17.09
CA ILE A 39 -1.18 1.20 16.28
C ILE A 39 -1.05 -0.06 17.14
N GLU A 40 -0.39 0.03 18.29
CA GLU A 40 -0.24 -1.11 19.19
C GLU A 40 -1.58 -1.61 19.75
N GLU A 41 -2.53 -0.71 19.97
CA GLU A 41 -3.85 -1.05 20.52
C GLU A 41 -4.78 -1.66 19.48
N TYR A 42 -4.77 -1.16 18.25
CA TYR A 42 -5.81 -1.49 17.26
C TYR A 42 -5.33 -2.34 16.09
N PHE A 43 -4.02 -2.53 15.90
CA PHE A 43 -3.48 -3.32 14.78
C PHE A 43 -2.58 -4.46 15.28
N SER A 44 -2.38 -5.48 14.45
CA SER A 44 -1.50 -6.60 14.73
C SER A 44 -0.29 -6.57 13.81
N PHE A 45 0.57 -5.57 13.97
CA PHE A 45 1.81 -5.47 13.20
C PHE A 45 2.89 -6.40 13.74
N ASN A 46 3.80 -6.82 12.87
CA ASN A 46 4.92 -7.66 13.26
C ASN A 46 5.94 -6.83 14.07
N VAL A 47 6.20 -7.26 15.30
CA VAL A 47 7.13 -6.61 16.25
C VAL A 47 8.46 -7.35 16.39
N ASP A 48 8.70 -8.44 15.64
CA ASP A 48 10.00 -9.14 15.62
C ASP A 48 11.05 -8.23 14.97
N ASP A 49 12.17 -7.97 15.63
CA ASP A 49 13.25 -7.08 15.15
C ASP A 49 13.70 -7.36 13.72
N LYS A 50 13.66 -8.62 13.30
CA LYS A 50 14.04 -9.02 11.95
C LYS A 50 12.99 -8.66 10.90
N TYR A 51 11.72 -8.59 11.28
CA TYR A 51 10.58 -8.42 10.40
C TYR A 51 9.70 -7.23 10.80
N LEU A 52 10.24 -6.32 11.60
CA LEU A 52 9.55 -5.17 12.16
C LEU A 52 8.82 -4.40 11.05
N TRP A 53 7.50 -4.40 11.14
CA TRP A 53 6.57 -3.78 10.18
C TRP A 53 6.80 -4.17 8.70
N LYS A 54 7.45 -5.30 8.44
CA LYS A 54 7.82 -5.71 7.07
C LYS A 54 6.62 -5.73 6.12
N ASP A 55 5.48 -6.16 6.59
CA ASP A 55 4.25 -6.28 5.83
C ASP A 55 3.24 -5.17 6.18
N PHE A 56 3.73 -3.98 6.62
CA PHE A 56 2.93 -2.86 7.11
C PHE A 56 1.63 -2.63 6.34
N GLU A 57 1.68 -2.52 5.01
CA GLU A 57 0.48 -2.28 4.21
C GLU A 57 -0.55 -3.41 4.34
N ASN A 58 -0.12 -4.68 4.33
CA ASN A 58 -1.04 -5.80 4.52
C ASN A 58 -1.54 -5.89 5.97
N ASP A 59 -0.71 -5.52 6.93
CA ASP A 59 -1.05 -5.56 8.36
C ASP A 59 -2.09 -4.49 8.73
N LEU A 60 -2.29 -3.44 7.91
CA LEU A 60 -3.41 -2.50 8.05
C LEU A 60 -4.78 -3.20 7.98
N ALA A 61 -4.88 -4.35 7.31
CA ALA A 61 -6.09 -5.17 7.28
C ALA A 61 -6.37 -5.90 8.62
N THR A 62 -5.43 -5.87 9.58
CA THR A 62 -5.60 -6.51 10.89
C THR A 62 -6.30 -5.61 11.91
N PHE A 63 -6.78 -4.45 11.48
CA PHE A 63 -7.47 -3.49 12.33
C PHE A 63 -8.58 -4.16 13.15
N ASN A 64 -8.52 -3.99 14.48
CA ASN A 64 -9.46 -4.57 15.43
C ASN A 64 -10.56 -3.57 15.80
N TYR A 65 -11.58 -3.48 14.97
CA TYR A 65 -12.71 -2.58 15.20
C TYR A 65 -13.43 -2.85 16.54
N ARG A 66 -13.46 -4.12 17.02
CA ARG A 66 -14.12 -4.47 18.30
C ARG A 66 -13.38 -3.86 19.48
N ASN A 67 -12.05 -3.83 19.40
CA ASN A 67 -11.23 -3.20 20.43
C ASN A 67 -11.53 -1.70 20.49
N LEU A 68 -11.52 -1.04 19.35
CA LEU A 68 -11.87 0.37 19.24
C LEU A 68 -13.31 0.63 19.69
N PHE A 69 -14.28 -0.13 19.22
CA PHE A 69 -15.68 0.03 19.64
C PHE A 69 -15.83 -0.11 21.17
N ASN A 70 -15.22 -1.14 21.76
CA ASN A 70 -15.31 -1.39 23.20
C ASN A 70 -14.60 -0.32 24.04
N SER A 71 -13.56 0.34 23.54
CA SER A 71 -12.88 1.43 24.25
C SER A 71 -13.75 2.68 24.40
N TYR A 72 -14.71 2.88 23.49
CA TYR A 72 -15.65 4.00 23.53
C TYR A 72 -17.04 3.63 24.07
N ASN A 73 -17.48 2.37 23.95
CA ASN A 73 -18.80 1.96 24.37
C ASN A 73 -18.86 1.70 25.87
N HIS A 74 -19.32 2.70 26.62
CA HIS A 74 -19.59 2.60 28.05
C HIS A 74 -21.10 2.55 28.37
N ILE A 75 -21.96 2.33 27.35
CA ILE A 75 -23.42 2.38 27.47
C ILE A 75 -23.91 1.07 28.08
N ASP A 76 -24.60 1.18 29.22
CA ASP A 76 -25.35 0.08 29.84
C ASP A 76 -26.82 0.19 29.48
N VAL A 77 -27.25 -0.58 28.47
CA VAL A 77 -28.65 -0.61 28.00
C VAL A 77 -29.64 -1.14 29.05
N MET A 78 -29.16 -1.79 30.12
CA MET A 78 -29.99 -2.27 31.23
C MET A 78 -30.17 -1.22 32.31
N ASN A 79 -29.52 -0.08 32.23
CA ASN A 79 -29.65 1.01 33.15
C ASN A 79 -31.02 1.68 32.98
N GLU A 80 -31.75 1.92 34.09
CA GLU A 80 -33.04 2.58 34.07
C GLU A 80 -33.01 4.00 33.50
N SER A 81 -31.85 4.66 33.54
CA SER A 81 -31.63 6.00 32.97
C SER A 81 -31.20 5.99 31.50
N PHE A 82 -31.02 4.81 30.88
CA PHE A 82 -30.59 4.69 29.50
C PHE A 82 -31.53 5.44 28.54
N SER A 83 -30.95 6.22 27.64
CA SER A 83 -31.66 6.91 26.56
C SER A 83 -31.12 6.46 25.20
N PRO A 84 -31.95 6.11 24.22
CA PRO A 84 -31.52 5.79 22.86
C PRO A 84 -30.63 6.87 22.21
N SER A 85 -30.73 8.13 22.65
CA SER A 85 -29.86 9.21 22.17
C SER A 85 -28.40 9.03 22.53
N GLU A 86 -28.07 8.24 23.56
CA GLU A 86 -26.69 7.92 23.92
C GLU A 86 -26.01 7.07 22.85
N ALA A 87 -26.76 6.19 22.18
CA ALA A 87 -26.23 5.39 21.09
C ALA A 87 -25.84 6.24 19.83
N PHE A 88 -26.60 7.32 19.56
CA PHE A 88 -26.25 8.26 18.50
C PHE A 88 -25.01 9.07 18.84
N GLY A 89 -24.86 9.52 20.10
CA GLY A 89 -23.65 10.19 20.55
C GLY A 89 -22.41 9.28 20.44
N LEU A 90 -22.55 7.99 20.72
CA LEU A 90 -21.47 7.00 20.57
C LEU A 90 -21.02 6.86 19.11
N GLU A 91 -21.95 6.85 18.14
CA GLU A 91 -21.61 6.83 16.72
C GLU A 91 -20.79 8.05 16.30
N ASP A 92 -21.21 9.25 16.72
CA ASP A 92 -20.52 10.50 16.43
C ASP A 92 -19.11 10.50 17.04
N ASP A 93 -18.97 10.10 18.31
CA ASP A 93 -17.69 10.03 19.00
C ASP A 93 -16.73 9.03 18.32
N ILE A 94 -17.21 7.84 17.94
CA ILE A 94 -16.41 6.84 17.24
C ILE A 94 -16.00 7.35 15.86
N SER A 95 -16.91 7.95 15.10
CA SER A 95 -16.64 8.49 13.76
C SER A 95 -15.56 9.56 13.79
N GLU A 96 -15.60 10.47 14.77
CA GLU A 96 -14.59 11.51 14.94
C GLU A 96 -13.21 10.91 15.26
N ASN A 97 -13.14 9.97 16.21
CA ASN A 97 -11.88 9.35 16.61
C ASN A 97 -11.27 8.47 15.51
N VAL A 98 -12.11 7.74 14.77
CA VAL A 98 -11.70 6.99 13.58
C VAL A 98 -11.13 7.91 12.50
N GLY A 99 -11.80 9.06 12.24
CA GLY A 99 -11.27 10.07 11.34
C GLY A 99 -9.88 10.55 11.76
N HIS A 100 -9.72 10.90 13.03
CA HIS A 100 -8.43 11.32 13.58
C HIS A 100 -7.33 10.24 13.46
N LEU A 101 -7.65 8.97 13.70
CA LEU A 101 -6.70 7.86 13.53
C LEU A 101 -6.21 7.76 12.08
N ILE A 102 -7.13 7.82 11.12
CA ILE A 102 -6.82 7.76 9.69
C ILE A 102 -5.94 8.94 9.27
N ASP A 103 -6.31 10.15 9.69
CA ASP A 103 -5.58 11.38 9.36
C ASP A 103 -4.17 11.37 9.97
N LYS A 104 -4.01 10.95 11.23
CA LYS A 104 -2.71 10.79 11.88
C LYS A 104 -1.81 9.81 11.09
N MET A 105 -2.35 8.66 10.70
CA MET A 105 -1.60 7.65 9.96
C MET A 105 -1.14 8.19 8.59
N ARG A 106 -2.04 8.84 7.85
CA ARG A 106 -1.74 9.44 6.54
C ARG A 106 -0.72 10.56 6.65
N SER A 107 -0.90 11.45 7.62
CA SER A 107 0.05 12.55 7.87
C SER A 107 1.43 12.03 8.24
N ALA A 108 1.52 11.11 9.21
CA ALA A 108 2.79 10.53 9.63
C ALA A 108 3.51 9.81 8.49
N PHE A 109 2.77 9.09 7.64
CA PHE A 109 3.35 8.41 6.47
C PHE A 109 3.90 9.42 5.45
N THR A 110 3.14 10.47 5.15
CA THR A 110 3.56 11.52 4.22
C THR A 110 4.78 12.28 4.77
N GLU A 111 4.73 12.70 6.04
CA GLU A 111 5.84 13.39 6.70
C GLU A 111 7.12 12.54 6.73
N TRP A 112 7.00 11.24 6.95
CA TRP A 112 8.14 10.33 6.88
C TRP A 112 8.76 10.30 5.49
N ILE A 113 7.96 10.16 4.42
CA ILE A 113 8.47 10.15 3.04
C ILE A 113 9.11 11.50 2.67
N GLU A 114 8.50 12.62 3.06
CA GLU A 114 9.06 13.97 2.85
C GLU A 114 10.38 14.19 3.60
N ALA A 115 10.58 13.53 4.74
CA ALA A 115 11.80 13.58 5.53
C ALA A 115 12.95 12.73 4.96
N VAL A 116 12.72 11.93 3.91
CA VAL A 116 13.75 11.10 3.30
C VAL A 116 14.79 11.98 2.60
N GLU A 117 16.00 11.98 3.14
CA GLU A 117 17.13 12.71 2.56
C GLU A 117 17.80 11.91 1.43
N PHE A 118 18.00 12.54 0.29
CA PHE A 118 18.70 11.93 -0.82
C PHE A 118 20.21 12.08 -0.65
N PRO A 119 21.01 11.02 -0.88
CA PRO A 119 22.47 11.13 -0.88
C PRO A 119 22.94 12.04 -2.02
N ALA A 120 23.97 12.85 -1.79
CA ALA A 120 24.53 13.77 -2.79
C ALA A 120 25.00 13.06 -4.07
N LYS A 121 25.32 11.76 -3.99
CA LYS A 121 25.51 10.83 -5.11
C LYS A 121 24.93 9.49 -4.70
N GLY A 122 24.08 8.92 -5.53
CA GLY A 122 23.63 7.55 -5.34
C GLY A 122 24.86 6.61 -5.23
N PRO A 123 24.85 5.66 -4.28
CA PRO A 123 25.96 4.71 -4.11
C PRO A 123 26.17 3.84 -5.34
N ASN A 124 25.13 3.67 -6.14
CA ASN A 124 25.10 2.81 -7.32
C ASN A 124 24.45 3.60 -8.47
N GLN A 125 25.17 3.75 -9.58
CA GLN A 125 24.62 4.43 -10.75
C GLN A 125 24.21 3.39 -11.79
N LEU A 126 22.91 3.29 -12.02
CA LEU A 126 22.36 2.58 -13.19
C LEU A 126 22.29 3.54 -14.38
N GLN A 127 22.29 2.99 -15.57
CA GLN A 127 22.14 3.76 -16.80
C GLN A 127 20.83 3.36 -17.48
N PHE A 128 19.90 4.28 -17.53
CA PHE A 128 18.64 4.06 -18.24
C PHE A 128 18.77 4.49 -19.71
N PRO A 129 18.10 3.76 -20.63
CA PRO A 129 18.03 4.18 -22.03
C PRO A 129 17.34 5.55 -22.18
N GLU A 130 17.75 6.33 -23.17
CA GLU A 130 17.17 7.65 -23.42
C GLU A 130 15.64 7.60 -23.68
N LYS A 131 15.14 6.50 -24.28
CA LYS A 131 13.71 6.23 -24.48
C LYS A 131 13.24 5.17 -23.50
N ALA A 132 13.01 5.56 -22.26
CA ALA A 132 12.47 4.71 -21.22
C ALA A 132 11.22 5.33 -20.62
N TYR A 133 10.24 4.47 -20.30
CA TYR A 133 9.06 4.79 -19.51
C TYR A 133 9.17 4.15 -18.14
N PHE A 134 8.55 4.75 -17.15
CA PHE A 134 8.64 4.28 -15.76
C PHE A 134 7.25 4.23 -15.13
N ILE A 135 6.95 3.11 -14.48
CA ILE A 135 5.84 3.00 -13.53
C ILE A 135 6.47 2.87 -12.15
N ASN A 136 6.28 3.88 -11.33
CA ASN A 136 6.87 3.97 -10.00
C ASN A 136 5.83 3.62 -8.93
N PHE A 137 6.10 2.58 -8.15
CA PHE A 137 5.31 2.16 -6.99
C PHE A 137 5.84 2.77 -5.69
N ASN A 138 6.99 3.46 -5.74
CA ASN A 138 7.53 4.17 -4.59
C ASN A 138 6.86 5.54 -4.44
N TYR A 139 6.93 6.06 -3.24
CA TYR A 139 6.37 7.37 -2.90
C TYR A 139 7.40 8.51 -3.06
N THR A 140 8.66 8.16 -3.33
CA THR A 140 9.81 9.06 -3.45
C THR A 140 10.09 9.44 -4.90
N ASP A 141 10.72 10.57 -5.12
CA ASP A 141 11.16 11.07 -6.43
C ASP A 141 12.61 10.66 -6.77
N THR A 142 13.01 9.46 -6.35
CA THR A 142 14.37 8.89 -6.56
C THR A 142 14.80 8.93 -8.03
N LEU A 143 13.90 8.63 -8.97
CA LEU A 143 14.19 8.64 -10.41
C LEU A 143 14.54 10.05 -10.92
N GLU A 144 13.85 11.05 -10.44
CA GLU A 144 14.07 12.45 -10.83
C GLU A 144 15.34 13.00 -10.18
N VAL A 145 15.48 12.81 -8.86
CA VAL A 145 16.56 13.42 -8.07
C VAL A 145 17.91 12.77 -8.34
N LEU A 146 17.99 11.43 -8.38
CA LEU A 146 19.28 10.73 -8.52
C LEU A 146 19.66 10.41 -9.97
N TYR A 147 18.65 10.26 -10.85
CA TYR A 147 18.87 9.84 -12.24
C TYR A 147 18.49 10.89 -13.28
N GLY A 148 17.88 12.02 -12.87
CA GLY A 148 17.48 13.10 -13.78
C GLY A 148 16.40 12.70 -14.78
N ILE A 149 15.60 11.68 -14.45
CA ILE A 149 14.49 11.23 -15.31
C ILE A 149 13.39 12.30 -15.29
N SER A 150 12.90 12.66 -16.47
CA SER A 150 11.81 13.62 -16.58
C SER A 150 10.51 13.06 -16.01
N LYS A 151 9.81 13.84 -15.17
CA LYS A 151 8.49 13.50 -14.60
C LYS A 151 7.48 13.04 -15.67
N GLN A 152 7.57 13.57 -16.90
CA GLN A 152 6.69 13.18 -18.01
C GLN A 152 6.83 11.71 -18.43
N ASN A 153 7.95 11.07 -18.10
CA ASN A 153 8.22 9.67 -18.39
C ASN A 153 7.89 8.73 -17.22
N ILE A 154 7.40 9.28 -16.11
CA ILE A 154 7.14 8.53 -14.87
C ILE A 154 5.64 8.58 -14.56
N LEU A 155 5.02 7.42 -14.40
CA LEU A 155 3.73 7.29 -13.75
C LEU A 155 3.95 6.89 -12.29
N TYR A 156 3.56 7.73 -11.35
CA TYR A 156 3.48 7.40 -9.93
C TYR A 156 2.12 6.75 -9.65
N ILE A 157 2.11 5.42 -9.54
CA ILE A 157 0.86 4.65 -9.42
C ILE A 157 0.17 4.85 -8.07
N HIS A 158 0.95 5.19 -7.04
CA HIS A 158 0.48 5.42 -5.67
C HIS A 158 0.63 6.89 -5.22
N ASN A 159 0.72 7.80 -6.19
CA ASN A 159 1.07 9.20 -6.00
C ASN A 159 2.51 9.39 -5.47
N ASN A 160 2.93 10.64 -5.34
CA ASN A 160 4.25 11.02 -4.88
C ASN A 160 4.10 12.09 -3.79
N ALA A 161 4.88 12.02 -2.73
CA ALA A 161 4.80 12.96 -1.61
C ALA A 161 5.03 14.44 -2.03
N ASN A 162 5.79 14.66 -3.11
CA ASN A 162 6.03 16.00 -3.65
C ASN A 162 5.00 16.44 -4.71
N ASP A 163 3.95 15.62 -4.96
CA ASP A 163 2.88 15.98 -5.89
C ASP A 163 1.66 16.48 -5.13
N LEU A 164 1.28 17.74 -5.33
CA LEU A 164 0.12 18.38 -4.70
C LEU A 164 -1.24 17.86 -5.23
N GLN A 165 -1.25 16.86 -6.10
CA GLN A 165 -2.47 16.41 -6.78
C GLN A 165 -3.27 15.35 -6.02
N GLY A 166 -2.80 14.85 -4.90
CA GLY A 166 -3.56 13.88 -4.09
C GLY A 166 -2.75 13.26 -2.96
N ASP A 167 -3.45 12.62 -2.04
CA ASP A 167 -2.87 11.89 -0.93
C ASP A 167 -2.08 10.66 -1.42
N LEU A 168 -1.08 10.24 -0.64
CA LEU A 168 -0.38 8.99 -0.89
C LEU A 168 -1.34 7.80 -0.77
N ILE A 169 -1.26 6.88 -1.73
CA ILE A 169 -2.10 5.68 -1.78
C ILE A 169 -1.31 4.51 -1.21
N PHE A 170 -1.49 4.23 0.07
CA PHE A 170 -0.94 3.06 0.73
C PHE A 170 -2.04 2.26 1.43
N GLY A 171 -1.82 0.97 1.64
CA GLY A 171 -2.79 0.14 2.31
C GLY A 171 -2.85 -1.29 1.77
N HIS A 172 -3.83 -2.04 2.29
CA HIS A 172 -3.99 -3.46 2.00
C HIS A 172 -4.89 -3.73 0.78
N GLY A 173 -4.71 -4.90 0.18
CA GLY A 173 -5.56 -5.39 -0.93
C GLY A 173 -6.63 -6.39 -0.49
N GLN A 174 -6.96 -6.48 0.79
CA GLN A 174 -7.96 -7.41 1.28
C GLN A 174 -9.36 -6.80 1.09
N LEU A 175 -10.22 -7.49 0.34
CA LEU A 175 -11.57 -7.00 0.00
C LEU A 175 -12.61 -7.24 1.08
N LYS A 176 -12.34 -8.11 2.05
CA LYS A 176 -13.26 -8.45 3.14
C LYS A 176 -12.53 -8.43 4.46
N GLU A 177 -13.20 -7.91 5.48
CA GLU A 177 -12.72 -7.98 6.86
C GLU A 177 -12.55 -9.44 7.31
N ASN A 178 -11.62 -9.67 8.26
CA ASN A 178 -11.46 -10.99 8.90
C ASN A 178 -12.66 -11.35 9.77
N ASP A 179 -13.33 -10.32 10.33
CA ASP A 179 -14.53 -10.43 11.14
C ASP A 179 -15.60 -9.51 10.54
N PRO A 180 -16.26 -9.94 9.45
CA PRO A 180 -17.23 -9.11 8.75
C PRO A 180 -18.44 -8.80 9.63
N ALA A 181 -19.11 -7.68 9.33
CA ALA A 181 -20.37 -7.34 9.96
C ALA A 181 -21.40 -8.46 9.78
N ASP A 182 -22.23 -8.66 10.79
CA ASP A 182 -23.39 -9.55 10.65
C ASP A 182 -24.32 -9.04 9.54
N GLU A 183 -24.97 -9.98 8.84
CA GLU A 183 -25.96 -9.61 7.84
C GLU A 183 -27.08 -8.78 8.48
N GLU A 184 -27.50 -7.70 7.84
CA GLU A 184 -28.56 -6.80 8.36
C GLU A 184 -29.91 -7.51 8.51
N LEU A 185 -30.13 -8.57 7.76
CA LEU A 185 -31.35 -9.39 7.81
C LEU A 185 -31.00 -10.84 8.12
N ASP A 186 -31.81 -11.45 8.96
CA ASP A 186 -31.76 -12.89 9.19
C ASP A 186 -32.34 -13.68 7.99
N LYS A 187 -32.29 -15.02 8.07
CA LYS A 187 -32.81 -15.90 7.01
C LYS A 187 -34.31 -15.79 6.77
N ASP A 188 -35.04 -15.25 7.73
CA ASP A 188 -36.50 -15.04 7.68
C ASP A 188 -36.83 -13.60 7.26
N GLY A 189 -35.83 -12.76 7.01
CA GLY A 189 -35.99 -11.37 6.57
C GLY A 189 -36.23 -10.37 7.70
N ASN A 190 -35.97 -10.75 8.97
CA ASN A 190 -36.06 -9.82 10.09
C ASN A 190 -34.74 -9.08 10.24
N SER A 191 -34.81 -7.84 10.77
CA SER A 191 -33.63 -7.03 10.99
C SER A 191 -32.77 -7.56 12.15
N ASN A 192 -31.48 -7.74 11.89
CA ASN A 192 -30.46 -8.03 12.92
C ASN A 192 -29.89 -6.75 13.52
N ARG A 193 -30.31 -5.58 13.08
CA ARG A 193 -29.78 -4.29 13.57
C ARG A 193 -30.06 -4.14 15.07
N THR A 194 -29.03 -3.77 15.79
CA THR A 194 -29.09 -3.33 17.19
C THR A 194 -28.99 -1.82 17.26
N ILE A 195 -29.15 -1.23 18.42
CA ILE A 195 -28.90 0.20 18.66
C ILE A 195 -27.45 0.61 18.44
N PHE A 196 -26.51 -0.36 18.41
CA PHE A 196 -25.09 -0.14 18.22
C PHE A 196 -24.61 -0.41 16.81
N THR A 197 -25.47 -0.87 15.90
CA THR A 197 -25.07 -1.25 14.53
C THR A 197 -24.36 -0.11 13.79
N ASP A 198 -24.85 1.13 13.92
CA ASP A 198 -24.25 2.26 13.23
C ASP A 198 -22.91 2.64 13.86
N SER A 199 -22.77 2.60 15.18
CA SER A 199 -21.51 2.81 15.89
C SER A 199 -20.46 1.71 15.59
N GLU A 200 -20.89 0.44 15.47
CA GLU A 200 -20.02 -0.66 15.05
C GLU A 200 -19.54 -0.50 13.60
N ASN A 201 -20.44 -0.06 12.72
CA ASN A 201 -20.06 0.24 11.32
C ASN A 201 -19.08 1.41 11.23
N ALA A 202 -19.28 2.45 12.03
CA ALA A 202 -18.33 3.55 12.15
C ALA A 202 -16.95 3.07 12.60
N ALA A 203 -16.90 2.17 13.61
CA ALA A 203 -15.67 1.59 14.11
C ALA A 203 -14.92 0.74 13.05
N ARG A 204 -15.61 0.16 12.07
CA ARG A 204 -15.01 -0.64 10.98
C ARG A 204 -14.36 0.21 9.89
N TYR A 205 -14.66 1.51 9.84
CA TYR A 205 -14.25 2.36 8.73
C TYR A 205 -12.74 2.38 8.44
N PRO A 206 -11.80 2.29 9.42
CA PRO A 206 -10.36 2.24 9.13
C PRO A 206 -9.94 1.09 8.21
N PHE A 207 -10.57 -0.09 8.31
CA PHE A 207 -10.31 -1.17 7.36
C PHE A 207 -10.56 -0.72 5.92
N TYR A 208 -11.68 -0.08 5.65
CA TYR A 208 -12.03 0.39 4.30
C TYR A 208 -11.22 1.60 3.87
N ALA A 209 -10.90 2.49 4.80
CA ALA A 209 -10.11 3.69 4.52
C ALA A 209 -8.65 3.37 4.11
N PHE A 210 -8.12 2.23 4.60
CA PHE A 210 -6.79 1.72 4.21
C PHE A 210 -6.85 0.62 3.15
N MET A 211 -8.00 0.38 2.53
CA MET A 211 -8.10 -0.56 1.41
C MET A 211 -7.65 0.10 0.11
N LYS A 212 -6.63 -0.50 -0.53
CA LYS A 212 -6.10 -0.05 -1.82
C LYS A 212 -7.00 -0.55 -2.95
N ASN A 213 -7.73 0.34 -3.60
CA ASN A 213 -8.57 0.01 -4.74
C ASN A 213 -7.76 -0.03 -6.04
N SER A 214 -6.98 -1.08 -6.23
CA SER A 214 -6.07 -1.22 -7.38
C SER A 214 -6.80 -1.24 -8.73
N GLU A 215 -8.08 -1.69 -8.78
CA GLU A 215 -8.88 -1.66 -10.01
C GLU A 215 -9.23 -0.22 -10.42
N GLU A 216 -9.63 0.61 -9.49
CA GLU A 216 -9.92 2.02 -9.73
C GLU A 216 -8.66 2.76 -10.17
N ILE A 217 -7.56 2.58 -9.43
CA ILE A 217 -6.26 3.18 -9.76
C ILE A 217 -5.81 2.78 -11.18
N LEU A 218 -5.95 1.52 -11.56
CA LEU A 218 -5.64 1.07 -12.92
C LEU A 218 -6.54 1.75 -13.95
N ASN A 219 -7.83 1.86 -13.68
CA ASN A 219 -8.80 2.49 -14.58
C ASN A 219 -8.50 3.98 -14.79
N ASP A 220 -8.14 4.69 -13.74
CA ASP A 220 -7.79 6.13 -13.79
C ASP A 220 -6.51 6.36 -14.60
N ASN A 221 -5.61 5.39 -14.64
CA ASN A 221 -4.35 5.45 -15.38
C ASN A 221 -4.40 4.75 -16.75
N LYS A 222 -5.55 4.32 -17.23
CA LYS A 222 -5.69 3.59 -18.52
C LYS A 222 -5.10 4.34 -19.70
N GLU A 223 -5.20 5.65 -19.74
CA GLU A 223 -4.64 6.47 -20.81
C GLU A 223 -3.12 6.33 -20.87
N TYR A 224 -2.44 6.34 -19.72
CA TYR A 224 -0.99 6.15 -19.67
C TYR A 224 -0.60 4.77 -20.22
N PHE A 225 -1.25 3.70 -19.76
CA PHE A 225 -0.98 2.34 -20.23
C PHE A 225 -1.22 2.18 -21.73
N SER A 226 -2.26 2.82 -22.27
CA SER A 226 -2.60 2.78 -23.70
C SER A 226 -1.63 3.57 -24.57
N ASN A 227 -0.97 4.58 -24.03
CA ASN A 227 0.00 5.41 -24.73
C ASN A 227 1.42 4.83 -24.73
N LEU A 228 1.67 3.76 -23.97
CA LEU A 228 2.93 3.02 -24.05
C LEU A 228 3.02 2.31 -25.41
N ASP A 229 4.02 2.62 -26.22
CA ASP A 229 4.18 2.04 -27.56
C ASP A 229 5.60 1.48 -27.76
N GLY A 230 5.66 0.40 -28.53
CA GLY A 230 6.91 -0.22 -28.95
C GLY A 230 7.72 -0.82 -27.82
N ILE A 231 7.10 -1.16 -26.68
CA ILE A 231 7.76 -1.82 -25.54
C ILE A 231 8.09 -3.26 -25.91
N THR A 232 9.36 -3.60 -25.88
CA THR A 232 9.87 -4.95 -26.16
C THR A 232 10.50 -5.59 -24.93
N GLU A 233 10.82 -4.80 -23.91
CA GLU A 233 11.38 -5.26 -22.65
C GLU A 233 10.74 -4.52 -21.47
N ILE A 234 10.34 -5.26 -20.46
CA ILE A 234 9.82 -4.75 -19.18
C ILE A 234 10.79 -5.19 -18.09
N THR A 235 11.39 -4.23 -17.41
CA THR A 235 12.36 -4.48 -16.34
C THR A 235 11.79 -4.05 -14.99
N VAL A 236 11.68 -4.98 -14.06
CA VAL A 236 11.16 -4.76 -12.71
C VAL A 236 12.32 -4.65 -11.73
N LEU A 237 12.44 -3.51 -11.07
CA LEU A 237 13.54 -3.18 -10.16
C LEU A 237 13.03 -3.03 -8.72
N GLY A 238 13.44 -3.94 -7.86
CA GLY A 238 13.19 -3.84 -6.43
C GLY A 238 11.71 -3.92 -6.02
N HIS A 239 10.85 -4.54 -6.83
CA HIS A 239 9.44 -4.73 -6.52
C HIS A 239 9.18 -6.14 -6.01
N SER A 240 8.45 -6.27 -4.90
CA SER A 240 8.14 -7.54 -4.24
C SER A 240 7.11 -8.41 -4.97
N LEU A 241 6.46 -7.88 -6.01
CA LEU A 241 5.31 -8.47 -6.68
C LEU A 241 4.15 -8.80 -5.72
N GLY A 242 3.85 -7.87 -4.80
CA GLY A 242 2.77 -8.00 -3.84
C GLY A 242 1.41 -8.20 -4.51
N LYS A 243 0.53 -8.99 -3.87
CA LYS A 243 -0.78 -9.38 -4.42
C LYS A 243 -1.66 -8.18 -4.84
N PRO A 244 -1.72 -7.06 -4.07
CA PRO A 244 -2.51 -5.89 -4.46
C PRO A 244 -2.11 -5.31 -5.83
N ASP A 245 -0.84 -5.48 -6.22
CA ASP A 245 -0.28 -4.88 -7.42
C ASP A 245 -0.33 -5.80 -8.65
N TRP A 246 -0.73 -7.06 -8.50
CA TRP A 246 -0.77 -8.02 -9.62
C TRP A 246 -1.61 -7.56 -10.80
N ILE A 247 -2.63 -6.76 -10.56
CA ILE A 247 -3.51 -6.25 -11.60
C ILE A 247 -2.77 -5.42 -12.65
N TYR A 248 -1.82 -4.60 -12.22
CA TYR A 248 -0.99 -3.77 -13.12
C TYR A 248 -0.05 -4.63 -13.96
N PHE A 249 0.56 -5.65 -13.35
CA PHE A 249 1.43 -6.58 -14.07
C PHE A 249 0.67 -7.42 -15.07
N LYS A 250 -0.55 -7.86 -14.74
CA LYS A 250 -1.43 -8.59 -15.64
C LYS A 250 -1.84 -7.74 -16.83
N GLU A 251 -2.22 -6.49 -16.60
CA GLU A 251 -2.55 -5.53 -17.66
C GLU A 251 -1.37 -5.33 -18.61
N LEU A 252 -0.17 -5.06 -18.10
CA LEU A 252 1.03 -4.90 -18.91
C LEU A 252 1.38 -6.18 -19.70
N LYS A 253 1.18 -7.35 -19.10
CA LYS A 253 1.41 -8.64 -19.78
C LYS A 253 0.41 -8.88 -20.90
N GLU A 254 -0.85 -8.44 -20.77
CA GLU A 254 -1.83 -8.53 -21.85
C GLU A 254 -1.52 -7.54 -23.00
N ILE A 255 -1.13 -6.30 -22.67
CA ILE A 255 -0.75 -5.29 -23.67
C ILE A 255 0.53 -5.71 -24.43
N PHE A 256 1.55 -6.18 -23.70
CA PHE A 256 2.88 -6.51 -24.24
C PHE A 256 3.18 -8.00 -24.15
N HIS A 257 2.31 -8.82 -24.74
CA HIS A 257 2.31 -10.30 -24.63
C HIS A 257 3.60 -10.99 -25.09
N ASP A 258 4.43 -10.33 -25.93
CA ASP A 258 5.71 -10.83 -26.43
C ASP A 258 6.93 -10.19 -25.76
N ALA A 259 6.73 -9.24 -24.86
CA ALA A 259 7.83 -8.56 -24.17
C ALA A 259 8.68 -9.54 -23.33
N ILE A 260 9.96 -9.26 -23.29
CA ILE A 260 10.88 -9.93 -22.35
C ILE A 260 10.76 -9.25 -20.99
N TRP A 261 10.55 -10.04 -19.96
CA TRP A 261 10.48 -9.57 -18.59
C TRP A 261 11.79 -9.85 -17.87
N ARG A 262 12.39 -8.81 -17.32
CA ARG A 262 13.57 -8.90 -16.44
C ARG A 262 13.13 -8.51 -15.04
N ILE A 263 13.20 -9.42 -14.08
CA ILE A 263 12.77 -9.16 -12.71
C ILE A 263 13.98 -9.26 -11.80
N SER A 264 14.26 -8.16 -11.09
CA SER A 264 15.38 -8.13 -10.16
C SER A 264 15.03 -8.81 -8.84
N TYR A 265 16.00 -9.48 -8.24
CA TYR A 265 15.97 -10.00 -6.88
C TYR A 265 17.18 -9.47 -6.11
N TYR A 266 17.04 -9.31 -4.81
CA TYR A 266 18.13 -8.89 -3.94
C TYR A 266 18.90 -10.09 -3.36
N ASP A 267 18.17 -11.09 -2.85
CA ASP A 267 18.70 -12.28 -2.22
C ASP A 267 18.27 -13.55 -2.95
N ALA A 268 19.16 -14.54 -3.02
CA ALA A 268 18.86 -15.81 -3.68
C ALA A 268 17.64 -16.55 -3.07
N SER A 269 17.29 -16.27 -1.82
CA SER A 269 16.09 -16.80 -1.17
C SER A 269 14.78 -16.28 -1.78
N GLU A 270 14.79 -15.05 -2.34
CA GLU A 270 13.64 -14.42 -2.98
C GLU A 270 13.39 -14.93 -4.40
N LEU A 271 14.46 -15.37 -5.09
CA LEU A 271 14.44 -15.73 -6.50
C LEU A 271 13.32 -16.73 -6.85
N SER A 272 13.23 -17.83 -6.10
CA SER A 272 12.22 -18.87 -6.36
C SER A 272 10.80 -18.35 -6.15
N HIS A 273 10.59 -17.53 -5.15
CA HIS A 273 9.28 -16.94 -4.83
C HIS A 273 8.84 -15.94 -5.90
N LEU A 274 9.69 -14.99 -6.26
CA LEU A 274 9.40 -14.03 -7.32
C LEU A 274 9.15 -14.71 -8.67
N GLN A 275 9.95 -15.75 -8.99
CA GLN A 275 9.75 -16.51 -10.21
C GLN A 275 8.40 -17.26 -10.22
N GLU A 276 7.99 -17.82 -9.08
CA GLU A 276 6.70 -18.49 -8.95
C GLU A 276 5.54 -17.51 -9.14
N ILE A 277 5.57 -16.35 -8.49
CA ILE A 277 4.56 -15.30 -8.67
C ILE A 277 4.49 -14.87 -10.13
N ALA A 278 5.63 -14.55 -10.74
CA ALA A 278 5.69 -14.09 -12.13
C ALA A 278 5.03 -15.08 -13.11
N ILE A 279 5.27 -16.38 -12.90
CA ILE A 279 4.78 -17.43 -13.81
C ILE A 279 3.33 -17.83 -13.47
N ARG A 280 3.01 -18.07 -12.19
CA ARG A 280 1.72 -18.67 -11.81
C ARG A 280 0.63 -17.63 -11.60
N GLU A 281 0.97 -16.49 -10.98
CA GLU A 281 -0.04 -15.51 -10.59
C GLU A 281 -0.21 -14.42 -11.65
N ILE A 282 0.90 -13.90 -12.20
CA ILE A 282 0.88 -12.88 -13.27
C ILE A 282 0.70 -13.53 -14.64
N GLY A 283 1.22 -14.75 -14.84
CA GLY A 283 1.09 -15.50 -16.09
C GLY A 283 2.15 -15.18 -17.14
N ILE A 284 3.34 -14.70 -16.73
CA ILE A 284 4.47 -14.46 -17.63
C ILE A 284 5.00 -15.80 -18.14
N LYS A 285 5.15 -15.93 -19.48
CA LYS A 285 5.71 -17.15 -20.09
C LYS A 285 7.16 -17.34 -19.61
N LYS A 286 7.51 -18.55 -19.17
CA LYS A 286 8.87 -18.88 -18.72
C LYS A 286 9.95 -18.57 -19.76
N SER A 287 9.63 -18.68 -21.06
CA SER A 287 10.54 -18.32 -22.16
C SER A 287 10.91 -16.84 -22.17
N ASN A 288 10.00 -15.98 -21.71
CA ASN A 288 10.12 -14.54 -21.72
C ASN A 288 10.61 -13.96 -20.39
N LEU A 289 10.79 -14.79 -19.35
CA LEU A 289 11.21 -14.36 -18.02
C LEU A 289 12.71 -14.52 -17.85
N ARG A 290 13.35 -13.50 -17.29
CA ARG A 290 14.76 -13.48 -16.86
C ARG A 290 14.82 -12.93 -15.44
N MET A 291 15.39 -13.70 -14.53
CA MET A 291 15.70 -13.23 -13.18
C MET A 291 17.10 -12.63 -13.21
N ILE A 292 17.25 -11.43 -12.67
CA ILE A 292 18.51 -10.66 -12.71
C ILE A 292 18.85 -10.09 -11.33
N THR A 293 20.08 -9.73 -11.11
CA THR A 293 20.43 -8.83 -10.01
C THR A 293 20.31 -7.38 -10.49
N ILE A 294 20.06 -6.44 -9.57
CA ILE A 294 19.85 -5.04 -9.95
C ILE A 294 21.12 -4.43 -10.60
N GLN A 295 22.31 -4.98 -10.31
CA GLN A 295 23.57 -4.55 -10.88
C GLN A 295 23.78 -5.00 -12.34
N GLU A 296 22.93 -5.87 -12.88
CA GLU A 296 23.02 -6.35 -14.27
C GLU A 296 22.30 -5.45 -15.30
N ILE A 297 21.96 -4.19 -14.87
CA ILE A 297 21.24 -3.22 -15.70
C ILE A 297 22.17 -2.15 -16.31
#